data_87a3460c41895b2e5dfca55b254ff377
#
_entry.id   87a3460c41895b2e5dfca55b254ff377
#
_cell.length_a   1.000
_cell.length_b   1.000
_cell.length_c   1.000
_cell.angle_alpha   90.00
_cell.angle_beta   90.00
_cell.angle_gamma   90.00
#
_symmetry.space_group_name_H-M   'P 1'
#
loop_
_entity.id
_entity.type
_entity.pdbx_description
1 polymer ?
#
loop_
_entity_poly.entity_id
_entity_poly.type
_entity_poly.pdbx_seq_one_letter_code
_entity_poly.pdbx_strand_id
1 'polypeptide(L)'
;MVDFRLFYPQGIDKLHQEFLADPLQRVSSIAYTSLEELPHTTEGTTCLIVMRSRDLFQWQSHLTLYLQAGGGIVVLEEGPTLAAEPPEHPSIEWYPLAYLTPARWNFLLRQFFNRLYDRTLTHSNVSKSDEILSELNELGIALSSEKDLDKLLRMIAAKAMKLTNADGCSIYLIEQIPDTPHEQSNYLANKQMCFHSALNLSRDTSQLQAKILPLDFSTVNAYVARTSQSIRIDDVYELHDSNLVWGGREFDEQQNYRTRSMLAVPMCNERGEVLGVIQLINCKIDGDAVLDTEEDVDQIVVPFSNYHMRLMESLASQATVAVRNASLLESIQILFDGFINASVKAIESRDPTTSGHSSRVATLTVALAETVSSLSEGRFADISYNPDQFNTIRYASLLHDFGKIGVREKVLVKSKKLYLEEQQAV
;
A
#
# COMPACT_ATOMS: atom_id res chain seq x y z
N MET A 1 -20.70 7.72 -14.08
CA MET A 1 -21.99 7.55 -14.79
C MET A 1 -21.65 7.48 -16.26
N VAL A 2 -21.95 6.37 -16.94
CA VAL A 2 -21.52 6.16 -18.35
C VAL A 2 -22.57 6.79 -19.24
N ASP A 3 -22.18 7.75 -20.08
CA ASP A 3 -23.04 8.33 -21.10
C ASP A 3 -23.02 7.41 -22.33
N PHE A 4 -24.21 7.06 -22.80
CA PHE A 4 -24.36 6.25 -24.01
C PHE A 4 -24.69 7.14 -25.20
N ARG A 5 -24.06 6.85 -26.36
CA ARG A 5 -24.38 7.51 -27.64
C ARG A 5 -24.84 6.48 -28.68
N LEU A 6 -25.95 6.77 -29.32
CA LEU A 6 -26.52 5.97 -30.40
C LEU A 6 -26.41 6.75 -31.71
N PHE A 7 -25.67 6.21 -32.68
CA PHE A 7 -25.58 6.75 -34.02
C PHE A 7 -26.42 5.88 -34.99
N TYR A 8 -27.25 6.47 -35.78
CA TYR A 8 -28.12 5.74 -36.70
C TYR A 8 -28.30 6.46 -38.05
N PRO A 9 -28.49 5.72 -39.19
CA PRO A 9 -28.67 6.33 -40.48
C PRO A 9 -30.04 7.00 -40.58
N GLN A 10 -30.12 8.12 -41.30
CA GLN A 10 -31.40 8.75 -41.58
C GLN A 10 -32.40 7.79 -42.21
N GLY A 11 -33.67 7.93 -41.88
CA GLY A 11 -34.77 7.12 -42.43
C GLY A 11 -35.22 5.94 -41.55
N ILE A 12 -34.54 5.67 -40.43
CA ILE A 12 -34.99 4.66 -39.44
C ILE A 12 -35.52 5.26 -38.16
N ASP A 13 -35.71 6.57 -38.09
CA ASP A 13 -36.14 7.33 -36.90
C ASP A 13 -37.39 6.74 -36.23
N LYS A 14 -38.32 6.20 -37.02
CA LYS A 14 -39.55 5.62 -36.45
C LYS A 14 -39.32 4.34 -35.64
N LEU A 15 -38.22 3.64 -35.85
CA LEU A 15 -37.94 2.39 -35.16
C LEU A 15 -37.54 2.60 -33.70
N HIS A 16 -36.91 3.70 -33.37
CA HIS A 16 -36.38 3.92 -32.00
C HIS A 16 -37.01 5.11 -31.22
N GLN A 17 -38.09 5.71 -31.75
CA GLN A 17 -38.80 6.75 -31.02
C GLN A 17 -39.24 6.32 -29.61
N GLU A 18 -39.72 5.07 -29.43
CA GLU A 18 -40.12 4.52 -28.13
C GLU A 18 -38.91 4.28 -27.20
N PHE A 19 -37.75 3.90 -27.75
CA PHE A 19 -36.52 3.68 -26.98
C PHE A 19 -35.97 4.98 -26.40
N LEU A 20 -36.01 6.06 -27.16
CA LEU A 20 -35.56 7.39 -26.75
C LEU A 20 -36.49 8.06 -25.74
N ALA A 21 -37.74 7.64 -25.69
CA ALA A 21 -38.74 8.17 -24.76
C ALA A 21 -38.62 7.59 -23.34
N ASP A 22 -37.74 6.58 -23.09
CA ASP A 22 -37.56 5.98 -21.78
C ASP A 22 -36.74 6.90 -20.85
N PRO A 23 -37.32 7.48 -19.78
CA PRO A 23 -36.65 8.43 -18.90
C PRO A 23 -35.54 7.81 -18.04
N LEU A 24 -35.45 6.47 -17.97
CA LEU A 24 -34.44 5.75 -17.22
C LEU A 24 -33.12 5.53 -18.00
N GLN A 25 -33.10 5.85 -19.31
CA GLN A 25 -31.94 5.67 -20.16
C GLN A 25 -31.39 7.03 -20.58
N ARG A 26 -30.17 7.36 -20.13
CA ARG A 26 -29.41 8.52 -20.62
C ARG A 26 -28.70 8.16 -21.92
N VAL A 27 -29.45 8.05 -23.02
CA VAL A 27 -28.90 7.78 -24.34
C VAL A 27 -29.10 9.01 -25.20
N SER A 28 -28.00 9.62 -25.65
CA SER A 28 -28.06 10.64 -26.70
C SER A 28 -28.06 9.96 -28.07
N SER A 29 -28.96 10.32 -28.96
CA SER A 29 -29.07 9.76 -30.29
C SER A 29 -28.71 10.81 -31.37
N ILE A 30 -27.95 10.39 -32.36
CA ILE A 30 -27.47 11.25 -33.46
C ILE A 30 -27.77 10.54 -34.77
N ALA A 31 -28.64 11.14 -35.61
CA ALA A 31 -28.85 10.69 -36.98
C ALA A 31 -27.66 11.13 -37.83
N TYR A 32 -27.09 10.21 -38.62
CA TYR A 32 -26.03 10.54 -39.57
C TYR A 32 -26.50 10.42 -41.01
N THR A 33 -25.94 11.26 -41.90
CA THR A 33 -26.17 11.23 -43.36
C THR A 33 -24.96 10.73 -44.12
N SER A 34 -23.75 10.89 -43.54
CA SER A 34 -22.48 10.45 -44.11
C SER A 34 -21.70 9.62 -43.11
N LEU A 35 -20.92 8.65 -43.61
CA LEU A 35 -20.03 7.83 -42.78
C LEU A 35 -18.89 8.64 -42.11
N GLU A 36 -18.59 9.82 -42.65
CA GLU A 36 -17.60 10.76 -42.07
C GLU A 36 -18.07 11.38 -40.74
N GLU A 37 -19.38 11.35 -40.49
CA GLU A 37 -20.00 11.86 -39.26
C GLU A 37 -19.88 10.86 -38.08
N LEU A 38 -19.45 9.61 -38.35
CA LEU A 38 -19.35 8.56 -37.36
C LEU A 38 -18.07 8.69 -36.53
N PRO A 39 -18.12 8.40 -35.22
CA PRO A 39 -16.95 8.44 -34.38
C PRO A 39 -15.96 7.32 -34.76
N HIS A 40 -14.68 7.67 -34.82
CA HIS A 40 -13.59 6.69 -35.03
C HIS A 40 -13.11 6.05 -33.74
N THR A 41 -13.42 6.66 -32.58
CA THR A 41 -13.09 6.20 -31.23
C THR A 41 -14.26 6.44 -30.28
N THR A 42 -14.29 5.79 -29.13
CA THR A 42 -15.37 5.96 -28.15
C THR A 42 -15.12 7.11 -27.17
N GLU A 43 -13.90 7.69 -27.11
CA GLU A 43 -13.50 8.80 -26.23
C GLU A 43 -14.03 8.71 -24.78
N GLY A 44 -14.02 7.51 -24.20
CA GLY A 44 -14.51 7.28 -22.83
C GLY A 44 -16.03 7.17 -22.67
N THR A 45 -16.80 7.24 -23.78
CA THR A 45 -18.24 7.01 -23.80
C THR A 45 -18.55 5.69 -24.51
N THR A 46 -19.59 4.96 -24.06
CA THR A 46 -20.04 3.76 -24.76
C THR A 46 -20.89 4.17 -25.97
N CYS A 47 -20.38 3.90 -27.16
CA CYS A 47 -21.04 4.27 -28.40
C CYS A 47 -21.60 3.02 -29.11
N LEU A 48 -22.84 3.13 -29.61
CA LEU A 48 -23.46 2.14 -30.50
C LEU A 48 -23.72 2.78 -31.85
N ILE A 49 -23.20 2.18 -32.91
CA ILE A 49 -23.46 2.60 -34.27
C ILE A 49 -24.44 1.62 -34.90
N VAL A 50 -25.55 2.14 -35.40
CA VAL A 50 -26.45 1.39 -36.27
C VAL A 50 -26.12 1.76 -37.71
N MET A 51 -25.85 0.77 -38.57
CA MET A 51 -25.51 1.03 -39.95
C MET A 51 -26.17 0.01 -40.89
N ARG A 52 -26.27 0.34 -42.18
CA ARG A 52 -26.73 -0.60 -43.19
C ARG A 52 -25.57 -1.52 -43.60
N SER A 53 -25.89 -2.71 -44.05
CA SER A 53 -24.87 -3.69 -44.44
C SER A 53 -23.88 -3.16 -45.50
N ARG A 54 -24.34 -2.37 -46.47
CA ARG A 54 -23.49 -1.72 -47.48
C ARG A 54 -22.50 -0.70 -46.85
N ASP A 55 -22.91 -0.01 -45.79
CA ASP A 55 -22.13 1.05 -45.16
C ASP A 55 -20.99 0.45 -44.31
N LEU A 56 -21.21 -0.73 -43.73
CA LEU A 56 -20.18 -1.46 -42.97
C LEU A 56 -18.94 -1.76 -43.81
N PHE A 57 -19.12 -2.20 -45.06
CA PHE A 57 -18.01 -2.50 -45.97
C PHE A 57 -17.20 -1.25 -46.33
N GLN A 58 -17.86 -0.11 -46.46
CA GLN A 58 -17.18 1.17 -46.72
C GLN A 58 -16.42 1.66 -45.51
N TRP A 59 -16.88 1.33 -44.28
CA TRP A 59 -16.29 1.76 -43.02
C TRP A 59 -15.25 0.77 -42.44
N GLN A 60 -14.93 -0.29 -43.17
CA GLN A 60 -14.08 -1.39 -42.70
C GLN A 60 -12.69 -0.95 -42.17
N SER A 61 -12.11 0.10 -42.75
CA SER A 61 -10.81 0.65 -42.28
C SER A 61 -10.83 1.19 -40.85
N HIS A 62 -11.99 1.61 -40.35
CA HIS A 62 -12.17 2.18 -38.99
C HIS A 62 -12.71 1.14 -38.00
N LEU A 63 -13.20 0.01 -38.49
CA LEU A 63 -13.89 -1.02 -37.72
C LEU A 63 -13.05 -1.54 -36.56
N THR A 64 -11.80 -1.90 -36.80
CA THR A 64 -10.91 -2.51 -35.79
C THR A 64 -10.64 -1.56 -34.62
N LEU A 65 -10.30 -0.31 -34.92
CA LEU A 65 -10.03 0.71 -33.91
C LEU A 65 -11.27 1.00 -33.06
N TYR A 66 -12.42 1.13 -33.71
CA TYR A 66 -13.68 1.40 -33.03
C TYR A 66 -14.11 0.27 -32.08
N LEU A 67 -13.99 -0.99 -32.52
CA LEU A 67 -14.34 -2.16 -31.72
C LEU A 67 -13.33 -2.37 -30.55
N GLN A 68 -12.03 -2.10 -30.79
CA GLN A 68 -11.00 -2.13 -29.75
C GLN A 68 -11.23 -1.06 -28.67
N ALA A 69 -11.79 0.09 -29.05
CA ALA A 69 -12.17 1.14 -28.11
C ALA A 69 -13.46 0.83 -27.32
N GLY A 70 -14.07 -0.35 -27.50
CA GLY A 70 -15.28 -0.79 -26.78
C GLY A 70 -16.60 -0.38 -27.43
N GLY A 71 -16.58 0.08 -28.67
CA GLY A 71 -17.78 0.40 -29.45
C GLY A 71 -18.57 -0.86 -29.87
N GLY A 72 -19.87 -0.68 -30.10
CA GLY A 72 -20.75 -1.71 -30.60
C GLY A 72 -21.38 -1.33 -31.97
N ILE A 73 -21.67 -2.31 -32.81
CA ILE A 73 -22.27 -2.09 -34.14
C ILE A 73 -23.47 -3.01 -34.29
N VAL A 74 -24.59 -2.42 -34.70
CA VAL A 74 -25.77 -3.14 -35.19
C VAL A 74 -25.89 -2.91 -36.67
N VAL A 75 -25.87 -3.98 -37.44
CA VAL A 75 -25.97 -3.93 -38.89
C VAL A 75 -27.39 -4.30 -39.32
N LEU A 76 -28.01 -3.42 -40.11
CA LEU A 76 -29.32 -3.61 -40.71
C LEU A 76 -29.17 -4.10 -42.12
N GLU A 77 -29.72 -5.28 -42.42
CA GLU A 77 -29.68 -5.91 -43.70
C GLU A 77 -30.91 -5.54 -44.53
N GLU A 78 -30.72 -4.97 -45.72
CA GLU A 78 -31.80 -4.47 -46.59
C GLU A 78 -32.28 -5.49 -47.64
N GLY A 79 -31.70 -6.69 -47.70
CA GLY A 79 -32.01 -7.67 -48.71
C GLY A 79 -32.14 -9.12 -48.19
N PRO A 80 -32.68 -10.04 -48.98
CA PRO A 80 -32.91 -11.42 -48.55
C PRO A 80 -31.66 -12.33 -48.56
N THR A 81 -30.49 -11.82 -48.95
CA THR A 81 -29.27 -12.61 -49.08
C THR A 81 -28.08 -11.87 -48.55
N LEU A 82 -27.37 -12.47 -47.60
CA LEU A 82 -26.05 -12.08 -47.18
C LEU A 82 -25.08 -12.10 -48.35
N ALA A 83 -24.64 -10.94 -48.82
CA ALA A 83 -23.71 -10.82 -49.95
C ALA A 83 -22.26 -11.18 -49.61
N ALA A 84 -21.94 -11.31 -48.31
CA ALA A 84 -20.65 -11.76 -47.77
C ALA A 84 -20.83 -12.33 -46.36
N GLU A 85 -19.95 -13.23 -45.94
CA GLU A 85 -19.94 -13.69 -44.54
C GLU A 85 -19.69 -12.50 -43.59
N PRO A 86 -20.60 -12.28 -42.61
CA PRO A 86 -20.44 -11.18 -41.66
C PRO A 86 -19.17 -11.40 -40.84
N PRO A 87 -18.41 -10.34 -40.50
CA PRO A 87 -17.29 -10.47 -39.61
C PRO A 87 -17.80 -10.97 -38.26
N GLU A 88 -17.27 -12.12 -37.82
CA GLU A 88 -17.57 -12.64 -36.48
C GLU A 88 -16.86 -11.81 -35.41
N HIS A 89 -17.58 -10.88 -34.82
CA HIS A 89 -17.11 -10.13 -33.66
C HIS A 89 -18.23 -9.99 -32.64
N PRO A 90 -17.97 -10.23 -31.32
CA PRO A 90 -19.02 -10.24 -30.31
C PRO A 90 -19.69 -8.88 -30.07
N SER A 91 -19.14 -7.79 -30.61
CA SER A 91 -19.73 -6.45 -30.59
C SER A 91 -20.40 -6.05 -31.90
N ILE A 92 -20.60 -6.96 -32.82
CA ILE A 92 -21.32 -6.75 -34.08
C ILE A 92 -22.52 -7.69 -34.13
N GLU A 93 -23.71 -7.14 -34.35
CA GLU A 93 -24.94 -7.91 -34.51
C GLU A 93 -25.63 -7.56 -35.80
N TRP A 94 -26.18 -8.57 -36.48
CA TRP A 94 -26.85 -8.45 -37.76
C TRP A 94 -28.35 -8.73 -37.63
N TYR A 95 -29.16 -7.82 -38.17
CA TYR A 95 -30.62 -7.96 -38.15
C TYR A 95 -31.24 -7.63 -39.53
N PRO A 96 -32.10 -8.48 -40.05
CA PRO A 96 -32.85 -8.17 -41.26
C PRO A 96 -33.86 -7.05 -41.00
N LEU A 97 -33.76 -5.95 -41.73
CA LEU A 97 -34.61 -4.77 -41.53
C LEU A 97 -36.12 -5.10 -41.75
N ALA A 98 -36.41 -6.02 -42.68
CA ALA A 98 -37.78 -6.42 -43.02
C ALA A 98 -38.56 -7.03 -41.83
N TYR A 99 -37.89 -7.56 -40.78
CA TYR A 99 -38.52 -8.21 -39.63
C TYR A 99 -38.50 -7.38 -38.34
N LEU A 100 -38.04 -6.14 -38.44
CA LEU A 100 -37.93 -5.26 -37.29
C LEU A 100 -39.22 -4.44 -37.12
N THR A 101 -39.95 -4.71 -36.02
CA THR A 101 -41.00 -3.82 -35.51
C THR A 101 -40.39 -2.88 -34.46
N PRO A 102 -40.99 -1.70 -34.17
CA PRO A 102 -40.47 -0.79 -33.12
C PRO A 102 -40.29 -1.48 -31.78
N ALA A 103 -41.21 -2.31 -31.33
CA ALA A 103 -41.11 -3.03 -30.06
C ALA A 103 -39.95 -4.05 -30.04
N ARG A 104 -39.75 -4.80 -31.14
CA ARG A 104 -38.65 -5.76 -31.30
C ARG A 104 -37.32 -5.05 -31.39
N TRP A 105 -37.26 -3.92 -32.08
CA TRP A 105 -36.09 -3.09 -32.19
C TRP A 105 -35.68 -2.54 -30.81
N ASN A 106 -36.60 -1.99 -30.03
CA ASN A 106 -36.34 -1.49 -28.69
C ASN A 106 -35.81 -2.58 -27.74
N PHE A 107 -36.36 -3.79 -27.83
CA PHE A 107 -35.88 -4.94 -27.05
C PHE A 107 -34.43 -5.29 -27.41
N LEU A 108 -34.10 -5.36 -28.71
CA LEU A 108 -32.75 -5.68 -29.18
C LEU A 108 -31.73 -4.62 -28.78
N LEU A 109 -32.06 -3.34 -28.94
CA LEU A 109 -31.19 -2.24 -28.50
C LEU A 109 -30.93 -2.32 -26.99
N ARG A 110 -31.96 -2.56 -26.17
CA ARG A 110 -31.78 -2.71 -24.70
C ARG A 110 -30.85 -3.86 -24.36
N GLN A 111 -31.03 -5.02 -24.97
CA GLN A 111 -30.13 -6.16 -24.74
C GLN A 111 -28.68 -5.85 -25.15
N PHE A 112 -28.51 -5.18 -26.27
CA PHE A 112 -27.17 -4.87 -26.79
C PHE A 112 -26.48 -3.82 -25.90
N PHE A 113 -27.20 -2.76 -25.50
CA PHE A 113 -26.66 -1.77 -24.58
C PHE A 113 -26.32 -2.38 -23.21
N ASN A 114 -27.14 -3.23 -22.65
CA ASN A 114 -26.83 -3.91 -21.39
C ASN A 114 -25.55 -4.75 -21.51
N ARG A 115 -25.37 -5.49 -22.60
CA ARG A 115 -24.14 -6.26 -22.84
C ARG A 115 -22.91 -5.37 -23.01
N LEU A 116 -23.02 -4.27 -23.74
CA LEU A 116 -21.92 -3.30 -23.86
C LEU A 116 -21.60 -2.65 -22.49
N TYR A 117 -22.61 -2.30 -21.73
CA TYR A 117 -22.46 -1.75 -20.40
C TYR A 117 -21.74 -2.72 -19.45
N ASP A 118 -22.18 -3.98 -19.40
CA ASP A 118 -21.55 -5.02 -18.58
C ASP A 118 -20.08 -5.27 -19.00
N ARG A 119 -19.78 -5.22 -20.29
CA ARG A 119 -18.40 -5.31 -20.79
C ARG A 119 -17.55 -4.12 -20.38
N THR A 120 -18.06 -2.91 -20.53
CA THR A 120 -17.33 -1.69 -20.16
C THR A 120 -17.03 -1.67 -18.66
N LEU A 121 -18.00 -2.08 -17.83
CA LEU A 121 -17.80 -2.25 -16.40
C LEU A 121 -16.78 -3.34 -16.07
N THR A 122 -16.82 -4.47 -16.76
CA THR A 122 -15.91 -5.59 -16.55
C THR A 122 -14.49 -5.22 -16.96
N HIS A 123 -14.29 -4.60 -18.13
CA HIS A 123 -12.98 -4.12 -18.57
C HIS A 123 -12.41 -3.02 -17.68
N SER A 124 -13.21 -2.06 -17.27
CA SER A 124 -12.80 -1.01 -16.34
C SER A 124 -12.40 -1.57 -14.97
N ASN A 125 -13.13 -2.56 -14.46
CA ASN A 125 -12.84 -3.20 -13.19
C ASN A 125 -11.61 -4.11 -13.26
N VAL A 126 -11.42 -4.85 -14.35
CA VAL A 126 -10.23 -5.70 -14.57
C VAL A 126 -8.98 -4.84 -14.70
N SER A 127 -9.02 -3.79 -15.53
CA SER A 127 -7.86 -2.87 -15.68
C SER A 127 -7.48 -2.18 -14.38
N LYS A 128 -8.46 -1.68 -13.60
CA LYS A 128 -8.19 -1.10 -12.28
C LYS A 128 -7.68 -2.14 -11.27
N SER A 129 -8.21 -3.36 -11.33
CA SER A 129 -7.75 -4.44 -10.44
C SER A 129 -6.32 -4.86 -10.77
N ASP A 130 -5.96 -4.95 -12.04
CA ASP A 130 -4.59 -5.28 -12.47
C ASP A 130 -3.59 -4.17 -12.12
N GLU A 131 -3.98 -2.90 -12.25
CA GLU A 131 -3.16 -1.76 -11.84
C GLU A 131 -2.92 -1.75 -10.32
N ILE A 132 -3.96 -1.99 -9.53
CA ILE A 132 -3.86 -2.10 -8.07
C ILE A 132 -3.03 -3.30 -7.64
N LEU A 133 -3.19 -4.46 -8.29
CA LEU A 133 -2.37 -5.64 -8.01
C LEU A 133 -0.89 -5.41 -8.34
N SER A 134 -0.60 -4.74 -9.45
CA SER A 134 0.76 -4.33 -9.80
C SER A 134 1.33 -3.37 -8.76
N GLU A 135 0.55 -2.37 -8.36
CA GLU A 135 0.94 -1.40 -7.33
C GLU A 135 1.17 -2.05 -5.95
N LEU A 136 0.33 -3.01 -5.56
CA LEU A 136 0.53 -3.78 -4.33
C LEU A 136 1.77 -4.69 -4.40
N ASN A 137 2.07 -5.29 -5.56
CA ASN A 137 3.27 -6.11 -5.74
C ASN A 137 4.56 -5.27 -5.67
N GLU A 138 4.60 -4.13 -6.34
CA GLU A 138 5.75 -3.20 -6.27
C GLU A 138 5.99 -2.74 -4.83
N LEU A 139 4.89 -2.49 -4.10
CA LEU A 139 4.96 -2.17 -2.68
C LEU A 139 5.52 -3.30 -1.84
N GLY A 140 5.07 -4.53 -2.04
CA GLY A 140 5.57 -5.70 -1.32
C GLY A 140 7.09 -5.82 -1.47
N ILE A 141 7.61 -5.58 -2.67
CA ILE A 141 9.06 -5.57 -2.95
C ILE A 141 9.74 -4.41 -2.21
N ALA A 142 9.22 -3.20 -2.30
CA ALA A 142 9.79 -2.02 -1.66
C ALA A 142 9.79 -2.15 -0.12
N LEU A 143 8.69 -2.62 0.47
CA LEU A 143 8.57 -2.86 1.91
C LEU A 143 9.53 -3.95 2.39
N SER A 144 9.71 -5.02 1.59
CA SER A 144 10.60 -6.13 1.96
C SER A 144 12.09 -5.78 1.88
N SER A 145 12.46 -4.71 1.17
CA SER A 145 13.84 -4.25 1.02
C SER A 145 14.28 -3.27 2.11
N GLU A 146 13.32 -2.59 2.79
CA GLU A 146 13.64 -1.65 3.86
C GLU A 146 13.95 -2.39 5.16
N LYS A 147 15.08 -2.06 5.79
CA LYS A 147 15.56 -2.68 7.04
C LYS A 147 15.31 -1.82 8.26
N ASP A 148 15.16 -0.52 8.06
CA ASP A 148 14.87 0.46 9.11
C ASP A 148 13.37 0.43 9.42
N LEU A 149 13.01 0.02 10.64
CA LEU A 149 11.62 -0.14 11.05
C LEU A 149 10.85 1.18 11.00
N ASP A 150 11.43 2.29 11.46
CA ASP A 150 10.76 3.58 11.48
C ASP A 150 10.48 4.10 10.07
N LYS A 151 11.43 3.90 9.16
CA LYS A 151 11.26 4.27 7.76
C LYS A 151 10.23 3.39 7.07
N LEU A 152 10.25 2.09 7.37
CA LEU A 152 9.25 1.13 6.88
C LEU A 152 7.84 1.52 7.32
N LEU A 153 7.63 1.85 8.60
CA LEU A 153 6.32 2.25 9.12
C LEU A 153 5.81 3.54 8.46
N ARG A 154 6.68 4.53 8.26
CA ARG A 154 6.32 5.75 7.51
C ARG A 154 5.93 5.44 6.06
N MET A 155 6.62 4.54 5.38
CA MET A 155 6.28 4.11 4.02
C MET A 155 4.90 3.43 3.97
N ILE A 156 4.62 2.54 4.94
CA ILE A 156 3.31 1.89 5.07
C ILE A 156 2.21 2.93 5.28
N ALA A 157 2.40 3.86 6.22
CA ALA A 157 1.42 4.90 6.53
C ALA A 157 1.13 5.79 5.31
N ALA A 158 2.17 6.30 4.64
CA ALA A 158 2.02 7.14 3.44
C ALA A 158 1.25 6.42 2.32
N LYS A 159 1.54 5.13 2.12
CA LYS A 159 0.85 4.35 1.09
C LYS A 159 -0.59 4.04 1.46
N ALA A 160 -0.84 3.70 2.73
CA ALA A 160 -2.19 3.47 3.24
C ALA A 160 -3.09 4.71 3.03
N MET A 161 -2.57 5.91 3.33
CA MET A 161 -3.26 7.18 3.08
C MET A 161 -3.54 7.37 1.59
N LYS A 162 -2.55 7.18 0.72
CA LYS A 162 -2.71 7.34 -0.73
C LYS A 162 -3.75 6.38 -1.32
N LEU A 163 -3.75 5.10 -0.90
CA LEU A 163 -4.67 4.08 -1.41
C LEU A 163 -6.12 4.30 -0.96
N THR A 164 -6.35 5.02 0.12
CA THR A 164 -7.68 5.19 0.73
C THR A 164 -8.17 6.62 0.73
N ASN A 165 -7.39 7.57 0.21
CA ASN A 165 -7.61 9.00 0.32
C ASN A 165 -7.81 9.46 1.78
N ALA A 166 -7.18 8.77 2.74
CA ALA A 166 -7.27 9.13 4.15
C ALA A 166 -6.44 10.40 4.43
N ASP A 167 -6.95 11.24 5.32
CA ASP A 167 -6.23 12.45 5.76
C ASP A 167 -5.12 12.12 6.76
N GLY A 168 -5.28 11.05 7.55
CA GLY A 168 -4.27 10.61 8.49
C GLY A 168 -4.18 9.10 8.62
N CYS A 169 -2.99 8.63 8.99
CA CYS A 169 -2.69 7.24 9.31
C CYS A 169 -1.82 7.15 10.55
N SER A 170 -2.19 6.26 11.47
CA SER A 170 -1.38 5.91 12.64
C SER A 170 -1.11 4.42 12.67
N ILE A 171 0.10 4.04 13.05
CA ILE A 171 0.51 2.64 13.18
C ILE A 171 0.91 2.37 14.62
N TYR A 172 0.32 1.32 15.16
CA TYR A 172 0.58 0.81 16.50
C TYR A 172 1.18 -0.58 16.39
N LEU A 173 2.23 -0.88 17.14
CA LEU A 173 2.80 -2.21 17.27
C LEU A 173 2.49 -2.80 18.65
N ILE A 174 2.40 -4.11 18.70
CA ILE A 174 2.16 -4.86 19.94
C ILE A 174 3.48 -5.42 20.42
N GLU A 175 3.93 -4.94 21.56
CA GLU A 175 5.22 -5.25 22.13
C GLU A 175 5.08 -5.98 23.47
N GLN A 176 6.09 -6.76 23.81
CA GLN A 176 6.19 -7.39 25.12
C GLN A 176 6.46 -6.32 26.19
N ILE A 177 5.73 -6.37 27.31
CA ILE A 177 6.05 -5.55 28.48
C ILE A 177 7.40 -6.02 29.03
N PRO A 178 8.39 -5.13 29.21
CA PRO A 178 9.70 -5.51 29.72
C PRO A 178 9.60 -6.30 31.03
N ASP A 179 10.54 -7.23 31.23
CA ASP A 179 10.67 -8.05 32.45
C ASP A 179 9.46 -8.93 32.80
N THR A 180 8.54 -9.16 31.84
CA THR A 180 7.41 -10.07 32.02
C THR A 180 7.64 -11.40 31.29
N PRO A 181 7.21 -12.54 31.87
CA PRO A 181 7.39 -13.84 31.23
C PRO A 181 6.51 -13.96 29.98
N HIS A 182 7.02 -14.69 28.97
CA HIS A 182 6.23 -15.11 27.83
C HIS A 182 5.17 -16.12 28.23
N GLU A 183 3.90 -15.76 28.11
CA GLU A 183 2.79 -16.64 28.38
C GLU A 183 2.33 -17.29 27.07
N GLN A 184 2.48 -18.61 26.96
CA GLN A 184 2.14 -19.34 25.72
C GLN A 184 0.63 -19.53 25.52
N SER A 185 -0.15 -19.47 26.61
CA SER A 185 -1.61 -19.71 26.59
C SER A 185 -2.43 -18.51 26.13
N ASN A 186 -1.90 -17.30 26.29
CA ASN A 186 -2.54 -16.06 25.86
C ASN A 186 -1.52 -15.15 25.20
N TYR A 187 -1.58 -15.05 23.87
CA TYR A 187 -0.62 -14.27 23.08
C TYR A 187 -0.54 -12.79 23.50
N LEU A 188 -1.65 -12.22 23.96
CA LEU A 188 -1.71 -10.81 24.38
C LEU A 188 -1.42 -10.60 25.88
N ALA A 189 -1.23 -11.68 26.66
CA ALA A 189 -0.82 -11.55 28.04
C ALA A 189 0.57 -10.93 28.12
N ASN A 190 0.74 -9.96 29.04
CA ASN A 190 1.99 -9.25 29.21
C ASN A 190 2.47 -8.46 27.99
N LYS A 191 1.54 -8.04 27.12
CA LYS A 191 1.80 -7.17 25.97
C LYS A 191 1.12 -5.82 26.12
N GLN A 192 1.68 -4.85 25.46
CA GLN A 192 1.17 -3.48 25.37
C GLN A 192 1.15 -3.03 23.93
N MET A 193 0.30 -2.08 23.60
CA MET A 193 0.24 -1.47 22.29
C MET A 193 1.00 -0.15 22.33
N CYS A 194 2.05 -0.05 21.50
CA CYS A 194 2.91 1.12 21.41
C CYS A 194 2.59 1.90 20.13
N PHE A 195 2.39 3.20 20.26
CA PHE A 195 2.31 4.10 19.11
C PHE A 195 3.71 4.29 18.52
N HIS A 196 3.87 4.03 17.22
CA HIS A 196 5.17 4.13 16.55
C HIS A 196 5.22 5.21 15.48
N SER A 197 4.17 5.38 14.71
CA SER A 197 4.20 6.33 13.59
C SER A 197 2.82 6.92 13.34
N ALA A 198 2.79 8.22 13.05
CA ALA A 198 1.62 8.88 12.47
C ALA A 198 2.03 9.81 11.34
N LEU A 199 1.18 9.85 10.33
CA LEU A 199 1.20 10.86 9.28
C LEU A 199 -0.19 11.47 9.19
N ASN A 200 -0.25 12.79 8.98
CA ASN A 200 -1.49 13.50 8.72
C ASN A 200 -1.20 14.61 7.71
N LEU A 201 -2.04 14.76 6.71
CA LEU A 201 -1.86 15.76 5.66
C LEU A 201 -2.23 17.17 6.13
N SER A 202 -3.26 17.25 6.96
CA SER A 202 -3.84 18.54 7.41
C SER A 202 -3.24 19.04 8.72
N ARG A 203 -2.52 18.22 9.49
CA ARG A 203 -1.94 18.58 10.80
C ARG A 203 -0.54 18.04 10.97
N ASP A 204 0.28 18.79 11.71
CA ASP A 204 1.62 18.35 12.09
C ASP A 204 1.56 17.27 13.18
N THR A 205 2.11 16.11 12.88
CA THR A 205 2.19 14.96 13.79
C THR A 205 3.57 14.80 14.42
N SER A 206 4.52 15.69 14.14
CA SER A 206 5.92 15.59 14.60
C SER A 206 6.06 15.62 16.14
N GLN A 207 5.09 16.21 16.83
CA GLN A 207 5.07 16.31 18.29
C GLN A 207 4.33 15.16 18.98
N LEU A 208 3.74 14.22 18.23
CA LEU A 208 3.11 13.06 18.83
C LEU A 208 4.18 12.15 19.44
N GLN A 209 4.22 12.12 20.76
CA GLN A 209 5.15 11.28 21.50
C GLN A 209 4.69 9.81 21.48
N ALA A 210 5.66 8.90 21.56
CA ALA A 210 5.39 7.49 21.78
C ALA A 210 4.47 7.30 22.99
N LYS A 211 3.24 6.84 22.77
CA LYS A 211 2.24 6.60 23.81
C LYS A 211 2.00 5.11 23.93
N ILE A 212 2.09 4.60 25.14
CA ILE A 212 1.72 3.23 25.44
C ILE A 212 0.23 3.20 25.72
N LEU A 213 -0.49 2.35 25.02
CA LEU A 213 -1.93 2.16 25.18
C LEU A 213 -2.21 0.77 25.77
N PRO A 214 -3.14 0.68 26.74
CA PRO A 214 -3.55 -0.62 27.26
C PRO A 214 -4.26 -1.45 26.19
N LEU A 215 -4.10 -2.75 26.25
CA LEU A 215 -4.78 -3.72 25.40
C LEU A 215 -6.12 -4.17 26.05
N ASP A 216 -6.86 -3.23 26.61
CA ASP A 216 -8.24 -3.45 27.04
C ASP A 216 -9.23 -3.22 25.88
N PHE A 217 -10.50 -3.48 26.09
CA PHE A 217 -11.53 -3.24 25.06
C PHE A 217 -12.04 -1.80 25.02
N SER A 218 -11.35 -0.86 25.68
CA SER A 218 -11.83 0.51 25.82
C SER A 218 -11.65 1.35 24.56
N THR A 219 -10.67 1.03 23.71
CA THR A 219 -10.39 1.79 22.50
C THR A 219 -10.62 0.95 21.24
N VAL A 220 -10.91 1.63 20.12
CA VAL A 220 -11.10 0.98 18.80
C VAL A 220 -9.88 0.14 18.42
N ASN A 221 -8.67 0.67 18.61
CA ASN A 221 -7.44 -0.04 18.26
C ASN A 221 -7.20 -1.26 19.17
N ALA A 222 -7.47 -1.17 20.46
CA ALA A 222 -7.39 -2.30 21.38
C ALA A 222 -8.43 -3.38 21.05
N TYR A 223 -9.65 -2.99 20.65
CA TYR A 223 -10.65 -3.91 20.16
C TYR A 223 -10.16 -4.67 18.92
N VAL A 224 -9.64 -3.97 17.90
CA VAL A 224 -9.08 -4.58 16.68
C VAL A 224 -7.92 -5.51 17.02
N ALA A 225 -7.02 -5.10 17.93
CA ALA A 225 -5.88 -5.92 18.37
C ALA A 225 -6.32 -7.22 19.06
N ARG A 226 -7.40 -7.19 19.84
CA ARG A 226 -7.88 -8.35 20.59
C ARG A 226 -8.79 -9.28 19.79
N THR A 227 -9.57 -8.72 18.85
CA THR A 227 -10.52 -9.51 18.05
C THR A 227 -9.94 -9.98 16.73
N SER A 228 -8.83 -9.38 16.28
CA SER A 228 -8.27 -9.58 14.93
C SER A 228 -9.26 -9.24 13.81
N GLN A 229 -10.24 -8.36 14.10
CA GLN A 229 -11.27 -7.96 13.14
C GLN A 229 -11.08 -6.50 12.75
N SER A 230 -11.13 -6.24 11.45
CA SER A 230 -11.16 -4.87 10.92
C SER A 230 -12.46 -4.18 11.30
N ILE A 231 -12.39 -2.90 11.64
CA ILE A 231 -13.57 -2.08 11.96
C ILE A 231 -13.58 -0.82 11.12
N ARG A 232 -14.77 -0.47 10.66
CA ARG A 232 -15.06 0.77 9.93
C ARG A 232 -16.13 1.55 10.71
N ILE A 233 -15.84 2.83 10.93
CA ILE A 233 -16.71 3.74 11.67
C ILE A 233 -16.98 4.94 10.77
N ASP A 234 -18.26 5.26 10.58
CA ASP A 234 -18.69 6.34 9.70
C ASP A 234 -18.54 7.72 10.37
N ASP A 235 -18.83 7.80 11.68
CA ASP A 235 -18.51 8.95 12.53
C ASP A 235 -18.10 8.47 13.94
N VAL A 236 -16.89 8.83 14.37
CA VAL A 236 -16.33 8.39 15.66
C VAL A 236 -17.03 9.04 16.87
N TYR A 237 -17.70 10.18 16.67
CA TYR A 237 -18.44 10.88 17.72
C TYR A 237 -19.88 10.32 17.89
N GLU A 238 -20.36 9.54 16.92
CA GLU A 238 -21.64 8.85 16.95
C GLU A 238 -21.53 7.38 17.40
N LEU A 239 -20.39 6.97 17.96
CA LEU A 239 -20.23 5.65 18.52
C LEU A 239 -21.18 5.43 19.69
N HIS A 240 -22.24 4.66 19.45
CA HIS A 240 -23.25 4.31 20.48
C HIS A 240 -22.97 2.99 21.18
N ASP A 241 -21.93 2.26 20.77
CA ASP A 241 -21.52 1.02 21.43
C ASP A 241 -20.81 1.38 22.75
N SER A 242 -21.43 1.00 23.88
CA SER A 242 -20.96 1.29 25.22
C SER A 242 -19.56 0.71 25.54
N ASN A 243 -19.04 -0.16 24.69
CA ASN A 243 -17.75 -0.83 24.88
C ASN A 243 -16.59 -0.21 24.08
N LEU A 244 -16.87 0.71 23.14
CA LEU A 244 -15.85 1.33 22.31
C LEU A 244 -15.80 2.83 22.52
N VAL A 245 -14.64 3.36 22.88
CA VAL A 245 -14.38 4.78 23.06
C VAL A 245 -13.42 5.28 21.98
N TRP A 246 -13.72 6.43 21.40
CA TRP A 246 -12.77 7.17 20.56
C TRP A 246 -11.61 7.71 21.41
N GLY A 247 -10.44 7.12 21.24
CA GLY A 247 -9.24 7.50 22.02
C GLY A 247 -8.50 8.74 21.50
N GLY A 248 -8.90 9.32 20.37
CA GLY A 248 -8.25 10.46 19.72
C GLY A 248 -8.85 11.83 20.02
N ARG A 249 -9.86 11.91 20.91
CA ARG A 249 -10.55 13.17 21.25
C ARG A 249 -9.59 14.25 21.75
N GLU A 250 -8.61 13.86 22.58
CA GLU A 250 -7.59 14.77 23.08
C GLU A 250 -6.74 15.39 21.95
N PHE A 251 -6.42 14.60 20.92
CA PHE A 251 -5.71 15.09 19.74
C PHE A 251 -6.59 16.07 18.95
N ASP A 252 -7.86 15.72 18.72
CA ASP A 252 -8.80 16.58 18.02
C ASP A 252 -8.96 17.95 18.70
N GLU A 253 -9.10 17.97 20.03
CA GLU A 253 -9.19 19.20 20.82
C GLU A 253 -7.90 20.03 20.78
N GLN A 254 -6.72 19.38 20.92
CA GLN A 254 -5.43 20.08 20.92
C GLN A 254 -5.05 20.65 19.58
N GLN A 255 -5.42 19.97 18.48
CA GLN A 255 -5.06 20.33 17.12
C GLN A 255 -6.15 21.12 16.37
N ASN A 256 -7.27 21.42 17.06
CA ASN A 256 -8.46 22.00 16.42
C ASN A 256 -8.81 21.20 15.15
N TYR A 257 -8.92 19.90 15.32
CA TYR A 257 -9.18 18.93 14.25
C TYR A 257 -10.43 18.12 14.58
N ARG A 258 -11.15 17.68 13.57
CA ARG A 258 -12.30 16.78 13.76
C ARG A 258 -12.07 15.49 13.00
N THR A 259 -11.88 14.42 13.74
CA THR A 259 -11.93 13.07 13.17
C THR A 259 -13.37 12.66 12.98
N ARG A 260 -13.78 12.33 11.75
CA ARG A 260 -15.12 11.84 11.43
C ARG A 260 -15.07 10.36 11.10
N SER A 261 -14.62 9.98 9.93
CA SER A 261 -14.58 8.58 9.54
C SER A 261 -13.28 7.88 9.94
N MET A 262 -13.36 6.60 10.28
CA MET A 262 -12.23 5.78 10.70
C MET A 262 -12.28 4.39 10.07
N LEU A 263 -11.08 3.87 9.78
CA LEU A 263 -10.86 2.47 9.42
C LEU A 263 -9.66 1.96 10.22
N ALA A 264 -9.85 0.90 11.01
CA ALA A 264 -8.77 0.24 11.73
C ALA A 264 -8.66 -1.22 11.30
N VAL A 265 -7.44 -1.64 10.95
CA VAL A 265 -7.15 -2.95 10.36
C VAL A 265 -6.02 -3.62 11.12
N PRO A 266 -6.14 -4.89 11.54
CA PRO A 266 -5.09 -5.61 12.25
C PRO A 266 -3.98 -6.06 11.28
N MET A 267 -2.75 -6.00 11.73
CA MET A 267 -1.59 -6.63 11.11
C MET A 267 -1.40 -8.02 11.72
N CYS A 268 -1.94 -9.05 11.05
CA CYS A 268 -1.93 -10.43 11.54
C CYS A 268 -0.86 -11.27 10.84
N ASN A 269 -0.16 -12.10 11.62
CA ASN A 269 0.72 -13.12 11.06
C ASN A 269 -0.05 -14.39 10.63
N GLU A 270 0.65 -15.37 10.06
CA GLU A 270 0.09 -16.64 9.58
C GLU A 270 -0.59 -17.49 10.68
N ARG A 271 -0.27 -17.21 11.96
CA ARG A 271 -0.87 -17.89 13.12
C ARG A 271 -2.09 -17.17 13.67
N GLY A 272 -2.49 -16.04 13.04
CA GLY A 272 -3.58 -15.19 13.52
C GLY A 272 -3.19 -14.29 14.70
N GLU A 273 -1.89 -14.18 15.03
CA GLU A 273 -1.42 -13.28 16.07
C GLU A 273 -1.30 -11.87 15.52
N VAL A 274 -1.85 -10.90 16.23
CA VAL A 274 -1.82 -9.47 15.83
C VAL A 274 -0.49 -8.85 16.27
N LEU A 275 0.30 -8.41 15.30
CA LEU A 275 1.57 -7.70 15.52
C LEU A 275 1.39 -6.19 15.66
N GLY A 276 0.26 -5.66 15.20
CA GLY A 276 -0.03 -4.23 15.24
C GLY A 276 -1.39 -3.89 14.65
N VAL A 277 -1.70 -2.60 14.63
CA VAL A 277 -2.93 -2.05 14.05
C VAL A 277 -2.58 -0.85 13.19
N ILE A 278 -3.12 -0.81 11.96
CA ILE A 278 -3.10 0.35 11.09
C ILE A 278 -4.44 1.06 11.25
N GLN A 279 -4.43 2.30 11.68
CA GLN A 279 -5.60 3.16 11.83
C GLN A 279 -5.54 4.28 10.81
N LEU A 280 -6.62 4.44 10.05
CA LEU A 280 -6.82 5.52 9.09
C LEU A 280 -7.97 6.40 9.55
N ILE A 281 -7.84 7.70 9.33
CA ILE A 281 -8.86 8.69 9.69
C ILE A 281 -9.18 9.60 8.52
N ASN A 282 -10.45 10.02 8.43
CA ASN A 282 -10.97 10.99 7.47
C ASN A 282 -10.68 10.64 6.01
N CYS A 283 -11.44 9.67 5.48
CA CYS A 283 -11.46 9.37 4.05
C CYS A 283 -12.03 10.57 3.28
N LYS A 284 -11.27 11.09 2.33
CA LYS A 284 -11.65 12.29 1.56
C LYS A 284 -12.16 11.94 0.16
N ILE A 285 -13.05 12.75 -0.37
CA ILE A 285 -13.47 12.65 -1.78
C ILE A 285 -12.28 12.95 -2.70
N ASP A 286 -11.50 13.99 -2.36
CA ASP A 286 -10.23 14.34 -3.01
C ASP A 286 -9.08 14.09 -2.02
N GLY A 287 -8.18 13.17 -2.36
CA GLY A 287 -7.07 12.77 -1.49
C GLY A 287 -6.10 13.89 -1.15
N ASP A 288 -5.95 14.88 -2.01
CA ASP A 288 -5.02 16.00 -1.83
C ASP A 288 -5.63 17.19 -1.07
N ALA A 289 -6.95 17.17 -0.80
CA ALA A 289 -7.62 18.22 -0.05
C ALA A 289 -7.11 18.29 1.40
N VAL A 290 -6.93 19.51 1.91
CA VAL A 290 -6.52 19.79 3.30
C VAL A 290 -7.77 20.15 4.11
N LEU A 291 -7.86 19.61 5.33
CA LEU A 291 -8.99 19.85 6.24
C LEU A 291 -8.61 20.90 7.27
N ASP A 292 -8.91 22.17 6.98
CA ASP A 292 -8.57 23.31 7.86
C ASP A 292 -9.65 23.58 8.91
N THR A 293 -10.93 23.38 8.55
CA THR A 293 -12.09 23.69 9.36
C THR A 293 -13.01 22.47 9.56
N GLU A 294 -13.93 22.55 10.53
CA GLU A 294 -14.98 21.52 10.70
C GLU A 294 -15.93 21.45 9.49
N GLU A 295 -16.15 22.61 8.81
CA GLU A 295 -16.96 22.66 7.60
C GLU A 295 -16.32 21.86 6.46
N ASP A 296 -14.98 21.88 6.33
CA ASP A 296 -14.26 21.07 5.36
C ASP A 296 -14.47 19.59 5.62
N VAL A 297 -14.45 19.18 6.90
CA VAL A 297 -14.70 17.78 7.30
C VAL A 297 -16.11 17.35 6.89
N ASP A 298 -17.12 18.21 7.11
CA ASP A 298 -18.49 17.88 6.75
C ASP A 298 -18.73 17.77 5.24
N GLN A 299 -18.00 18.56 4.44
CA GLN A 299 -18.14 18.60 2.98
C GLN A 299 -17.26 17.59 2.25
N ILE A 300 -16.04 17.34 2.75
CA ILE A 300 -15.01 16.60 2.03
C ILE A 300 -14.88 15.15 2.54
N VAL A 301 -15.13 14.92 3.84
CA VAL A 301 -14.94 13.60 4.44
C VAL A 301 -16.15 12.69 4.23
N VAL A 302 -15.88 11.50 3.75
CA VAL A 302 -16.85 10.43 3.53
C VAL A 302 -16.49 9.18 4.33
N PRO A 303 -17.43 8.26 4.58
CA PRO A 303 -17.14 6.97 5.17
C PRO A 303 -16.15 6.15 4.32
N PHE A 304 -15.28 5.40 4.96
CA PHE A 304 -14.49 4.38 4.27
C PHE A 304 -15.41 3.32 3.66
N SER A 305 -15.10 2.85 2.47
CA SER A 305 -15.88 1.80 1.79
C SER A 305 -15.40 0.39 2.18
N ASN A 306 -16.23 -0.63 1.90
CA ASN A 306 -15.78 -2.03 2.00
C ASN A 306 -14.62 -2.35 1.05
N TYR A 307 -14.48 -1.61 -0.03
CA TYR A 307 -13.33 -1.71 -0.93
C TYR A 307 -12.06 -1.24 -0.24
N HIS A 308 -12.08 -0.05 0.43
CA HIS A 308 -10.95 0.45 1.22
C HIS A 308 -10.56 -0.54 2.31
N MET A 309 -11.52 -1.16 2.99
CA MET A 309 -11.25 -2.15 4.04
C MET A 309 -10.50 -3.36 3.48
N ARG A 310 -10.97 -3.99 2.39
CA ARG A 310 -10.30 -5.13 1.77
C ARG A 310 -8.90 -4.77 1.24
N LEU A 311 -8.74 -3.58 0.67
CA LEU A 311 -7.45 -3.09 0.18
C LEU A 311 -6.46 -2.93 1.33
N MET A 312 -6.92 -2.38 2.44
CA MET A 312 -6.11 -2.22 3.65
C MET A 312 -5.78 -3.54 4.35
N GLU A 313 -6.68 -4.52 4.35
CA GLU A 313 -6.39 -5.88 4.83
C GLU A 313 -5.26 -6.55 4.02
N SER A 314 -5.28 -6.37 2.70
CA SER A 314 -4.19 -6.84 1.84
C SER A 314 -2.86 -6.15 2.13
N LEU A 315 -2.87 -4.80 2.25
CA LEU A 315 -1.67 -4.04 2.62
C LEU A 315 -1.16 -4.43 4.01
N ALA A 316 -2.05 -4.56 5.00
CA ALA A 316 -1.71 -4.95 6.37
C ALA A 316 -1.05 -6.32 6.43
N SER A 317 -1.49 -7.27 5.61
CA SER A 317 -0.85 -8.58 5.50
C SER A 317 0.59 -8.48 5.00
N GLN A 318 0.85 -7.71 3.94
CA GLN A 318 2.22 -7.48 3.42
C GLN A 318 3.08 -6.69 4.42
N ALA A 319 2.51 -5.65 5.02
CA ALA A 319 3.15 -4.85 6.05
C ALA A 319 3.57 -5.72 7.26
N THR A 320 2.74 -6.67 7.67
CA THR A 320 3.04 -7.61 8.76
C THR A 320 4.33 -8.39 8.51
N VAL A 321 4.49 -8.92 7.30
CA VAL A 321 5.70 -9.68 6.92
C VAL A 321 6.92 -8.76 6.93
N ALA A 322 6.81 -7.57 6.36
CA ALA A 322 7.91 -6.61 6.29
C ALA A 322 8.34 -6.12 7.68
N VAL A 323 7.38 -5.71 8.52
CA VAL A 323 7.62 -5.27 9.90
C VAL A 323 8.28 -6.39 10.72
N ARG A 324 7.76 -7.62 10.62
CA ARG A 324 8.36 -8.77 11.31
C ARG A 324 9.81 -9.00 10.89
N ASN A 325 10.09 -8.93 9.59
CA ASN A 325 11.45 -9.10 9.10
C ASN A 325 12.39 -8.01 9.60
N ALA A 326 11.97 -6.74 9.56
CA ALA A 326 12.74 -5.62 10.10
C ALA A 326 13.01 -5.78 11.61
N SER A 327 11.98 -6.11 12.40
CA SER A 327 12.13 -6.35 13.85
C SER A 327 13.02 -7.54 14.19
N LEU A 328 12.98 -8.61 13.36
CA LEU A 328 13.89 -9.74 13.53
C LEU A 328 15.33 -9.36 13.23
N LEU A 329 15.58 -8.58 12.18
CA LEU A 329 16.91 -8.09 11.82
C LEU A 329 17.47 -7.20 12.94
N GLU A 330 16.67 -6.29 13.48
CA GLU A 330 17.04 -5.44 14.62
C GLU A 330 17.37 -6.29 15.85
N SER A 331 16.54 -7.28 16.17
CA SER A 331 16.79 -8.20 17.28
C SER A 331 18.09 -8.98 17.13
N ILE A 332 18.37 -9.47 15.91
CA ILE A 332 19.64 -10.15 15.59
C ILE A 332 20.81 -9.20 15.81
N GLN A 333 20.68 -7.94 15.37
CA GLN A 333 21.72 -6.93 15.53
C GLN A 333 22.00 -6.65 17.01
N ILE A 334 20.96 -6.47 17.83
CA ILE A 334 21.09 -6.26 19.28
C ILE A 334 21.77 -7.45 19.95
N LEU A 335 21.34 -8.67 19.64
CA LEU A 335 21.95 -9.90 20.16
C LEU A 335 23.42 -10.04 19.76
N PHE A 336 23.74 -9.70 18.53
CA PHE A 336 25.13 -9.75 18.03
C PHE A 336 26.01 -8.72 18.72
N ASP A 337 25.53 -7.47 18.85
CA ASP A 337 26.24 -6.42 19.61
C ASP A 337 26.45 -6.84 21.08
N GLY A 338 25.43 -7.43 21.72
CA GLY A 338 25.53 -7.98 23.07
C GLY A 338 26.59 -9.07 23.18
N PHE A 339 26.61 -10.01 22.23
CA PHE A 339 27.61 -11.07 22.18
C PHE A 339 29.04 -10.53 22.00
N ILE A 340 29.24 -9.57 21.08
CA ILE A 340 30.55 -8.93 20.87
C ILE A 340 31.02 -8.22 22.15
N ASN A 341 30.15 -7.43 22.78
CA ASN A 341 30.49 -6.72 24.01
C ASN A 341 30.82 -7.67 25.17
N ALA A 342 30.07 -8.76 25.32
CA ALA A 342 30.35 -9.78 26.32
C ALA A 342 31.71 -10.47 26.04
N SER A 343 32.00 -10.78 24.79
CA SER A 343 33.27 -11.39 24.35
C SER A 343 34.45 -10.48 24.65
N VAL A 344 34.36 -9.19 24.33
CA VAL A 344 35.40 -8.20 24.63
C VAL A 344 35.64 -8.10 26.12
N LYS A 345 34.58 -8.00 26.93
CA LYS A 345 34.71 -7.97 28.42
C LYS A 345 35.38 -9.24 28.95
N ALA A 346 35.04 -10.43 28.43
CA ALA A 346 35.65 -11.68 28.84
C ALA A 346 37.14 -11.75 28.53
N ILE A 347 37.59 -11.15 27.41
CA ILE A 347 38.99 -11.08 27.02
C ILE A 347 39.73 -10.10 27.92
N GLU A 348 39.19 -8.89 28.09
CA GLU A 348 39.81 -7.84 28.91
C GLU A 348 39.87 -8.20 30.40
N SER A 349 38.94 -9.03 30.89
CA SER A 349 38.99 -9.54 32.29
C SER A 349 40.20 -10.43 32.59
N ARG A 350 40.79 -11.05 31.56
CA ARG A 350 42.01 -11.89 31.67
C ARG A 350 43.30 -11.06 31.63
N ASP A 351 43.25 -9.83 31.15
CA ASP A 351 44.37 -8.89 31.09
C ASP A 351 43.92 -7.50 31.59
N PRO A 352 43.93 -7.27 32.90
CA PRO A 352 43.44 -5.99 33.48
C PRO A 352 44.15 -4.74 32.92
N THR A 353 45.34 -4.89 32.32
CA THR A 353 46.05 -3.75 31.71
C THR A 353 45.43 -3.26 30.44
N THR A 354 44.59 -4.06 29.79
CA THR A 354 43.89 -3.76 28.53
C THR A 354 42.43 -3.33 28.72
N SER A 355 41.98 -3.09 29.93
CA SER A 355 40.59 -2.68 30.20
C SER A 355 40.18 -1.44 29.38
N GLY A 356 39.10 -1.56 28.60
CA GLY A 356 38.58 -0.54 27.69
C GLY A 356 39.47 -0.26 26.45
N HIS A 357 40.53 -1.06 26.21
CA HIS A 357 41.43 -0.90 25.07
C HIS A 357 40.68 -1.13 23.77
N SER A 358 39.95 -2.25 23.62
CA SER A 358 39.23 -2.62 22.42
C SER A 358 38.18 -1.56 22.05
N SER A 359 37.45 -1.02 23.02
CA SER A 359 36.50 0.07 22.79
C SER A 359 37.16 1.35 22.30
N ARG A 360 38.32 1.75 22.89
CA ARG A 360 39.08 2.93 22.43
C ARG A 360 39.59 2.74 20.99
N VAL A 361 40.12 1.56 20.68
CA VAL A 361 40.62 1.23 19.32
C VAL A 361 39.44 1.31 18.34
N ALA A 362 38.30 0.71 18.64
CA ALA A 362 37.12 0.75 17.78
C ALA A 362 36.64 2.20 17.54
N THR A 363 36.54 3.01 18.60
CA THR A 363 36.13 4.41 18.46
C THR A 363 37.08 5.21 17.57
N LEU A 364 38.38 5.07 17.77
CA LEU A 364 39.41 5.79 16.97
C LEU A 364 39.43 5.32 15.51
N THR A 365 39.28 4.01 15.30
CA THR A 365 39.34 3.45 13.92
C THR A 365 38.08 3.87 13.14
N VAL A 366 36.89 3.86 13.75
CA VAL A 366 35.67 4.33 13.11
C VAL A 366 35.76 5.83 12.82
N ALA A 367 36.18 6.66 13.79
CA ALA A 367 36.34 8.09 13.58
C ALA A 367 37.38 8.41 12.44
N LEU A 368 38.45 7.62 12.32
CA LEU A 368 39.40 7.74 11.24
C LEU A 368 38.72 7.39 9.88
N ALA A 369 37.94 6.30 9.85
CA ALA A 369 37.25 5.89 8.63
C ALA A 369 36.19 6.92 8.21
N GLU A 370 35.43 7.52 9.18
CA GLU A 370 34.50 8.63 8.94
C GLU A 370 35.23 9.86 8.37
N THR A 371 36.38 10.20 8.96
CA THR A 371 37.19 11.32 8.47
C THR A 371 37.65 11.06 7.03
N VAL A 372 38.16 9.86 6.73
CA VAL A 372 38.55 9.49 5.35
C VAL A 372 37.39 9.57 4.39
N SER A 373 36.22 9.06 4.81
CA SER A 373 35.00 9.06 3.99
C SER A 373 34.44 10.47 3.71
N SER A 374 34.83 11.46 4.52
CA SER A 374 34.38 12.86 4.38
C SER A 374 35.34 13.71 3.53
N LEU A 375 36.49 13.18 3.14
CA LEU A 375 37.49 13.91 2.32
C LEU A 375 36.99 14.06 0.89
N SER A 376 36.97 15.30 0.39
CA SER A 376 36.63 15.62 -1.00
C SER A 376 37.89 15.86 -1.87
N GLU A 377 39.08 15.95 -1.25
CA GLU A 377 40.35 16.25 -1.95
C GLU A 377 41.48 15.38 -1.40
N GLY A 378 42.51 15.16 -2.23
CA GLY A 378 43.74 14.44 -1.86
C GLY A 378 43.68 12.94 -2.18
N ARG A 379 44.66 12.20 -1.66
CA ARG A 379 44.92 10.79 -2.00
C ARG A 379 43.72 9.84 -1.65
N PHE A 380 42.91 10.23 -0.71
CA PHE A 380 41.81 9.39 -0.18
C PHE A 380 40.43 9.91 -0.56
N ALA A 381 40.30 10.88 -1.45
CA ALA A 381 39.06 11.51 -1.85
C ALA A 381 38.04 10.54 -2.48
N ASP A 382 38.53 9.45 -3.09
CA ASP A 382 37.68 8.43 -3.73
C ASP A 382 37.26 7.29 -2.78
N ILE A 383 37.65 7.36 -1.50
CA ILE A 383 37.34 6.33 -0.51
C ILE A 383 36.11 6.75 0.27
N SER A 384 35.04 5.97 0.14
CA SER A 384 33.86 6.12 0.94
C SER A 384 33.42 4.77 1.53
N TYR A 385 32.87 4.78 2.72
CA TYR A 385 32.38 3.59 3.40
C TYR A 385 30.85 3.68 3.57
N ASN A 386 30.16 2.60 3.28
CA ASN A 386 28.74 2.46 3.59
C ASN A 386 28.52 2.05 5.07
N PRO A 387 27.30 2.14 5.61
CA PRO A 387 27.00 1.78 7.01
C PRO A 387 27.43 0.36 7.39
N ASP A 388 27.29 -0.63 6.51
CA ASP A 388 27.68 -2.02 6.77
C ASP A 388 29.22 -2.15 6.88
N GLN A 389 29.96 -1.38 6.09
CA GLN A 389 31.42 -1.33 6.16
C GLN A 389 31.91 -0.66 7.44
N PHE A 390 31.24 0.42 7.91
CA PHE A 390 31.53 1.02 9.22
C PHE A 390 31.30 0.02 10.35
N ASN A 391 30.21 -0.73 10.35
CA ASN A 391 29.97 -1.79 11.32
C ASN A 391 31.05 -2.87 11.26
N THR A 392 31.45 -3.28 10.06
CA THR A 392 32.54 -4.27 9.89
C THR A 392 33.85 -3.77 10.49
N ILE A 393 34.23 -2.50 10.24
CA ILE A 393 35.41 -1.86 10.80
C ILE A 393 35.32 -1.83 12.33
N ARG A 394 34.14 -1.48 12.88
CA ARG A 394 33.89 -1.44 14.33
C ARG A 394 34.10 -2.81 14.96
N TYR A 395 33.47 -3.86 14.40
CA TYR A 395 33.57 -5.20 14.94
C TYR A 395 34.98 -5.79 14.81
N ALA A 396 35.64 -5.57 13.67
CA ALA A 396 37.02 -6.01 13.48
C ALA A 396 37.93 -5.36 14.55
N SER A 397 37.72 -4.06 14.83
CA SER A 397 38.48 -3.33 15.85
C SER A 397 38.21 -3.82 17.25
N LEU A 398 36.94 -4.12 17.58
CA LEU A 398 36.56 -4.68 18.88
C LEU A 398 37.16 -6.06 19.13
N LEU A 399 37.19 -6.89 18.10
CA LEU A 399 37.60 -8.31 18.16
C LEU A 399 39.07 -8.55 17.79
N HIS A 400 39.88 -7.49 17.53
CA HIS A 400 41.26 -7.67 17.04
C HIS A 400 42.11 -8.53 17.97
N ASP A 401 41.83 -8.54 19.24
CA ASP A 401 42.51 -9.28 20.30
C ASP A 401 41.81 -10.61 20.68
N PHE A 402 40.74 -11.02 19.96
CA PHE A 402 39.92 -12.19 20.30
C PHE A 402 40.75 -13.49 20.43
N GLY A 403 41.82 -13.62 19.67
CA GLY A 403 42.75 -14.75 19.73
C GLY A 403 43.43 -14.95 21.10
N LYS A 404 43.47 -13.93 21.97
CA LYS A 404 44.00 -14.04 23.33
C LYS A 404 43.26 -15.04 24.23
N ILE A 405 41.99 -15.36 23.91
CA ILE A 405 41.22 -16.40 24.61
C ILE A 405 41.96 -17.73 24.65
N GLY A 406 42.62 -18.12 23.57
CA GLY A 406 43.38 -19.37 23.44
C GLY A 406 44.75 -19.37 24.11
N VAL A 407 45.24 -18.23 24.55
CA VAL A 407 46.59 -18.10 25.11
C VAL A 407 46.57 -18.35 26.60
N ARG A 408 47.56 -19.11 27.13
CA ARG A 408 47.70 -19.40 28.56
C ARG A 408 47.95 -18.11 29.34
N GLU A 409 47.32 -17.93 30.49
CA GLU A 409 47.44 -16.76 31.37
C GLU A 409 48.88 -16.42 31.71
N LYS A 410 49.70 -17.43 32.01
CA LYS A 410 51.13 -17.30 32.29
C LYS A 410 51.91 -16.57 31.14
N VAL A 411 51.41 -16.61 29.89
CA VAL A 411 52.00 -15.91 28.77
C VAL A 411 51.44 -14.51 28.61
N LEU A 412 50.12 -14.32 28.88
CA LEU A 412 49.45 -13.02 28.73
C LEU A 412 49.90 -12.01 29.80
N VAL A 413 50.02 -12.43 31.07
CA VAL A 413 50.33 -11.57 32.20
C VAL A 413 51.83 -11.49 32.48
N LYS A 414 52.65 -11.88 31.54
CA LYS A 414 54.13 -11.88 31.65
C LYS A 414 54.69 -10.47 31.78
N SER A 415 55.28 -10.17 32.92
CA SER A 415 55.82 -8.83 33.24
C SER A 415 57.10 -8.51 32.50
N LYS A 416 57.81 -9.53 31.97
CA LYS A 416 59.05 -9.40 31.21
C LYS A 416 59.06 -10.31 29.97
N LYS A 417 59.83 -9.99 28.93
CA LYS A 417 59.85 -10.78 27.68
C LYS A 417 60.35 -12.21 27.86
N LEU A 418 61.17 -12.47 28.88
CA LEU A 418 61.68 -13.80 29.23
C LEU A 418 61.14 -14.23 30.58
N TYR A 419 60.90 -15.53 30.76
CA TYR A 419 60.60 -16.08 32.10
C TYR A 419 61.86 -16.01 32.98
N LEU A 420 61.66 -16.02 34.32
CA LEU A 420 62.78 -15.96 35.28
C LEU A 420 63.81 -17.07 35.01
N GLU A 421 63.33 -18.28 34.71
CA GLU A 421 64.14 -19.44 34.35
C GLU A 421 64.92 -19.24 33.06
N GLU A 422 64.35 -18.54 32.04
CA GLU A 422 64.99 -18.18 30.79
C GLU A 422 66.00 -17.01 30.97
N GLN A 423 65.72 -16.09 31.92
CA GLN A 423 66.64 -15.01 32.28
C GLN A 423 67.90 -15.49 33.02
N GLN A 424 67.80 -16.65 33.70
CA GLN A 424 68.95 -17.24 34.41
C GLN A 424 69.80 -18.11 33.50
N ALA A 425 69.29 -18.47 32.29
CA ALA A 425 69.96 -19.27 31.28
C ALA A 425 70.69 -18.46 30.23
N VAL A 426 70.54 -17.11 30.21
CA VAL A 426 71.20 -16.16 29.34
C VAL A 426 72.19 -15.34 30.17
#